data_4b9ae18658966f3f98e26f29d7af22b3
#
_entry.id   4b9ae18658966f3f98e26f29d7af22b3
#
_cell.length_a   1.000
_cell.length_b   1.000
_cell.length_c   1.000
_cell.angle_alpha   90.00
_cell.angle_beta   90.00
_cell.angle_gamma   90.00
#
_symmetry.space_group_name_H-M   'P 1'
#
loop_
_entity.id
_entity.type
_entity.pdbx_description
1 polymer ?
#
loop_
_entity_poly.entity_id
_entity_poly.type
_entity_poly.pdbx_seq_one_letter_code
_entity_poly.pdbx_strand_id
1 'polypeptide(L)'
;MTQTDLAKDLKNISEKDRKQIQQAQEMLGPDPTTMGFVKNIFWGNFRQDLVFPYPTQTADENARCEKLLAELDVYLRNEHPSVEIDQKQEIPEWVVKRLFDMGVLGMTITKEHGGLGFGITSYNRVLRRIGRTCGSTAVLVSAHQSIGCKALMLFGNEEQKARFLPRMAKDALSAFCLSEPNVGCDAGGQETRCILSDCGSFYILNGEKKWATSGAISALFTVMAKQKITDPKTGK
;
A
#
# COMPACT_ATOMS: atom_id res chain seq x y z
N MET A 1 -4.03 -32.87 -16.19
CA MET A 1 -4.43 -31.92 -17.23
C MET A 1 -3.83 -30.58 -16.88
N THR A 2 -2.99 -30.01 -17.71
CA THR A 2 -2.37 -28.72 -17.46
C THR A 2 -3.31 -27.59 -17.93
N GLN A 3 -3.19 -26.38 -17.36
CA GLN A 3 -3.99 -25.19 -17.82
C GLN A 3 -3.87 -24.94 -19.34
N THR A 4 -2.79 -25.39 -19.96
CA THR A 4 -2.53 -25.27 -21.39
C THR A 4 -3.40 -26.23 -22.22
N ASP A 5 -3.79 -27.37 -21.69
CA ASP A 5 -4.66 -28.34 -22.37
C ASP A 5 -6.11 -27.88 -22.34
N LEU A 6 -6.58 -27.37 -21.20
CA LEU A 6 -7.93 -26.77 -21.09
C LEU A 6 -8.12 -25.56 -22.03
N ALA A 7 -7.11 -24.71 -22.18
CA ALA A 7 -7.19 -23.52 -23.03
C ALA A 7 -7.24 -23.86 -24.53
N LYS A 8 -6.72 -25.03 -24.96
CA LYS A 8 -6.83 -25.52 -26.34
C LYS A 8 -8.22 -26.11 -26.64
N ASP A 9 -8.78 -26.84 -25.66
CA ASP A 9 -10.12 -27.44 -25.84
C ASP A 9 -11.23 -26.38 -25.86
N LEU A 10 -11.03 -25.24 -25.14
CA LEU A 10 -11.98 -24.14 -25.13
C LEU A 10 -12.09 -23.36 -26.47
N LYS A 11 -11.17 -23.54 -27.43
CA LYS A 11 -11.23 -22.87 -28.73
C LYS A 11 -12.26 -23.45 -29.70
N ASN A 12 -12.67 -24.69 -29.47
CA ASN A 12 -13.53 -25.45 -30.38
C ASN A 12 -14.96 -25.70 -29.88
N ILE A 13 -15.36 -25.13 -28.74
CA ILE A 13 -16.70 -25.30 -28.21
C ILE A 13 -17.66 -24.22 -28.69
N SER A 14 -18.96 -24.62 -28.82
CA SER A 14 -20.00 -23.71 -29.24
C SER A 14 -20.17 -22.53 -28.29
N GLU A 15 -20.72 -21.41 -28.81
CA GLU A 15 -21.01 -20.23 -27.98
C GLU A 15 -21.99 -20.53 -26.85
N LYS A 16 -22.93 -21.47 -27.06
CA LYS A 16 -23.86 -21.96 -26.06
C LYS A 16 -23.14 -22.68 -24.93
N ASP A 17 -22.20 -23.56 -25.26
CA ASP A 17 -21.44 -24.32 -24.28
C ASP A 17 -20.48 -23.41 -23.47
N ARG A 18 -19.89 -22.37 -24.13
CA ARG A 18 -19.12 -21.35 -23.44
C ARG A 18 -19.93 -20.61 -22.38
N LYS A 19 -21.15 -20.19 -22.69
CA LYS A 19 -22.06 -19.55 -21.76
C LYS A 19 -22.41 -20.47 -20.58
N GLN A 20 -22.65 -21.75 -20.85
CA GLN A 20 -22.94 -22.74 -19.79
C GLN A 20 -21.72 -22.98 -18.91
N ILE A 21 -20.51 -23.10 -19.48
CA ILE A 21 -19.27 -23.25 -18.72
C ILE A 21 -19.02 -22.00 -17.88
N GLN A 22 -19.21 -20.81 -18.43
CA GLN A 22 -19.06 -19.55 -17.69
C GLN A 22 -20.04 -19.46 -16.53
N GLN A 23 -21.31 -19.78 -16.75
CA GLN A 23 -22.32 -19.83 -15.68
C GLN A 23 -21.99 -20.87 -14.61
N ALA A 24 -21.50 -22.04 -14.99
CA ALA A 24 -21.05 -23.07 -14.06
C ALA A 24 -19.83 -22.60 -13.25
N GLN A 25 -18.87 -21.93 -13.89
CA GLN A 25 -17.71 -21.34 -13.20
C GLN A 25 -18.10 -20.22 -12.24
N GLU A 26 -19.07 -19.40 -12.62
CA GLU A 26 -19.61 -18.35 -11.74
C GLU A 26 -20.33 -18.96 -10.53
N MET A 27 -21.02 -20.09 -10.69
CA MET A 27 -21.70 -20.82 -9.59
C MET A 27 -20.72 -21.59 -8.69
N LEU A 28 -19.70 -22.20 -9.25
CA LEU A 28 -18.69 -22.99 -8.51
C LEU A 28 -17.63 -22.12 -7.84
N GLY A 29 -17.53 -20.85 -8.25
CA GLY A 29 -16.51 -19.96 -7.81
C GLY A 29 -15.12 -20.28 -8.43
N PRO A 30 -14.14 -19.44 -8.15
CA PRO A 30 -12.78 -19.63 -8.63
C PRO A 30 -12.10 -20.83 -7.97
N ASP A 31 -11.16 -21.47 -8.67
CA ASP A 31 -10.37 -22.60 -8.14
C ASP A 31 -9.70 -22.23 -6.81
N PRO A 32 -9.99 -22.95 -5.71
CA PRO A 32 -9.40 -22.69 -4.39
C PRO A 32 -7.87 -22.74 -4.38
N THR A 33 -7.26 -23.49 -5.28
CA THR A 33 -5.80 -23.64 -5.35
C THR A 33 -5.10 -22.39 -5.91
N THR A 34 -5.80 -21.60 -6.68
CA THR A 34 -5.28 -20.36 -7.29
C THR A 34 -5.55 -19.10 -6.47
N MET A 35 -6.33 -19.22 -5.40
CA MET A 35 -6.73 -18.12 -4.56
C MET A 35 -5.85 -17.95 -3.33
N GLY A 36 -5.64 -16.69 -2.92
CA GLY A 36 -5.06 -16.38 -1.62
C GLY A 36 -6.02 -16.71 -0.47
N PHE A 37 -5.48 -16.72 0.76
CA PHE A 37 -6.21 -17.15 1.97
C PHE A 37 -7.54 -16.41 2.19
N VAL A 38 -7.54 -15.07 2.15
CA VAL A 38 -8.75 -14.26 2.40
C VAL A 38 -9.84 -14.52 1.36
N LYS A 39 -9.45 -14.65 0.08
CA LYS A 39 -10.39 -14.95 -1.00
C LYS A 39 -10.98 -16.36 -0.84
N ASN A 40 -10.18 -17.32 -0.40
CA ASN A 40 -10.66 -18.67 -0.08
C ASN A 40 -11.70 -18.64 1.06
N ILE A 41 -11.47 -17.88 2.14
CA ILE A 41 -12.46 -17.74 3.24
C ILE A 41 -13.77 -17.14 2.73
N PHE A 42 -13.71 -16.12 1.86
CA PHE A 42 -14.92 -15.51 1.27
C PHE A 42 -15.79 -16.56 0.53
N TRP A 43 -15.17 -17.54 -0.11
CA TRP A 43 -15.83 -18.65 -0.79
C TRP A 43 -16.10 -19.88 0.10
N GLY A 44 -15.94 -19.75 1.42
CA GLY A 44 -16.16 -20.81 2.38
C GLY A 44 -15.07 -21.88 2.48
N ASN A 45 -13.91 -21.65 1.85
CA ASN A 45 -12.79 -22.59 1.86
C ASN A 45 -11.73 -22.16 2.87
N PHE A 46 -11.48 -23.00 3.89
CA PHE A 46 -10.41 -22.74 4.84
C PHE A 46 -9.10 -23.44 4.39
N ARG A 47 -8.18 -22.67 3.86
CA ARG A 47 -6.86 -23.14 3.37
C ARG A 47 -5.79 -22.87 4.44
N GLN A 48 -5.73 -23.77 5.44
CA GLN A 48 -4.76 -23.69 6.54
C GLN A 48 -3.31 -23.67 6.05
N ASP A 49 -3.00 -24.35 4.97
CA ASP A 49 -1.68 -24.44 4.33
C ASP A 49 -1.16 -23.09 3.82
N LEU A 50 -2.04 -22.13 3.55
CA LEU A 50 -1.65 -20.77 3.15
C LEU A 50 -1.30 -19.84 4.34
N VAL A 51 -1.56 -20.29 5.56
CA VAL A 51 -1.34 -19.50 6.78
C VAL A 51 -0.31 -20.14 7.70
N PHE A 52 -0.27 -21.46 7.75
CA PHE A 52 0.64 -22.19 8.62
C PHE A 52 1.65 -23.03 7.82
N PRO A 53 2.93 -23.06 8.25
CA PRO A 53 3.47 -22.30 9.38
C PRO A 53 3.48 -20.79 9.10
N TYR A 54 3.26 -19.97 10.12
CA TYR A 54 3.36 -18.52 9.97
C TYR A 54 4.75 -18.12 9.47
N PRO A 55 4.83 -17.15 8.55
CA PRO A 55 6.11 -16.61 8.13
C PRO A 55 6.86 -16.03 9.34
N THR A 56 8.07 -16.51 9.55
CA THR A 56 8.93 -16.05 10.63
C THR A 56 9.92 -15.02 10.12
N GLN A 57 10.28 -14.07 10.98
CA GLN A 57 11.36 -13.14 10.72
C GLN A 57 12.71 -13.89 10.73
N THR A 58 13.69 -13.41 9.99
CA THR A 58 15.08 -13.85 10.17
C THR A 58 15.56 -13.46 11.58
N ALA A 59 16.54 -14.17 12.12
CA ALA A 59 17.09 -13.87 13.44
C ALA A 59 17.63 -12.42 13.52
N ASP A 60 18.33 -11.96 12.46
CA ASP A 60 18.82 -10.59 12.34
C ASP A 60 17.68 -9.56 12.34
N GLU A 61 16.66 -9.76 11.50
CA GLU A 61 15.53 -8.84 11.44
C GLU A 61 14.78 -8.80 12.78
N ASN A 62 14.58 -9.95 13.41
CA ASN A 62 13.94 -10.03 14.72
C ASN A 62 14.73 -9.27 15.78
N ALA A 63 16.05 -9.45 15.86
CA ALA A 63 16.90 -8.72 16.82
C ALA A 63 16.83 -7.20 16.61
N ARG A 64 16.89 -6.74 15.35
CA ARG A 64 16.74 -5.31 15.02
C ARG A 64 15.35 -4.77 15.36
N CYS A 65 14.32 -5.56 15.11
CA CYS A 65 12.96 -5.19 15.46
C CYS A 65 12.76 -5.09 16.98
N GLU A 66 13.29 -6.04 17.75
CA GLU A 66 13.24 -5.97 19.23
C GLU A 66 13.95 -4.72 19.78
N LYS A 67 15.11 -4.38 19.22
CA LYS A 67 15.82 -3.15 19.61
C LYS A 67 14.96 -1.90 19.36
N LEU A 68 14.36 -1.79 18.16
CA LEU A 68 13.47 -0.68 17.85
C LEU A 68 12.24 -0.65 18.76
N LEU A 69 11.62 -1.80 19.04
CA LEU A 69 10.47 -1.88 19.93
C LEU A 69 10.80 -1.44 21.35
N ALA A 70 11.98 -1.79 21.88
CA ALA A 70 12.41 -1.36 23.20
C ALA A 70 12.59 0.17 23.27
N GLU A 71 13.23 0.78 22.27
CA GLU A 71 13.37 2.23 22.17
C GLU A 71 12.00 2.92 22.02
N LEU A 72 11.16 2.39 21.16
CA LEU A 72 9.80 2.89 20.93
C LEU A 72 8.94 2.83 22.18
N ASP A 73 9.04 1.78 22.99
CA ASP A 73 8.31 1.64 24.25
C ASP A 73 8.68 2.73 25.26
N VAL A 74 9.96 3.07 25.34
CA VAL A 74 10.44 4.16 26.20
C VAL A 74 9.86 5.49 25.74
N TYR A 75 9.95 5.77 24.46
CA TYR A 75 9.39 6.99 23.84
C TYR A 75 7.88 7.10 24.05
N LEU A 76 7.13 6.05 23.71
CA LEU A 76 5.67 6.06 23.80
C LEU A 76 5.15 6.23 25.23
N ARG A 77 5.90 5.74 26.23
CA ARG A 77 5.53 5.83 27.64
C ARG A 77 5.85 7.18 28.27
N ASN A 78 6.99 7.75 27.90
CA ASN A 78 7.57 8.86 28.66
C ASN A 78 7.46 10.21 27.92
N GLU A 79 7.38 10.20 26.59
CA GLU A 79 7.52 11.42 25.80
C GLU A 79 6.32 11.67 24.87
N HIS A 80 5.67 10.62 24.38
CA HIS A 80 4.64 10.75 23.36
C HIS A 80 3.36 11.43 23.89
N PRO A 81 2.91 12.57 23.31
CA PRO A 81 1.83 13.39 23.84
C PRO A 81 0.44 12.90 23.36
N SER A 82 0.10 11.61 23.59
CA SER A 82 -1.11 10.98 23.03
C SER A 82 -2.40 11.68 23.43
N VAL A 83 -2.51 12.17 24.66
CA VAL A 83 -3.70 12.90 25.16
C VAL A 83 -3.79 14.28 24.49
N GLU A 84 -2.67 14.98 24.34
CA GLU A 84 -2.64 16.28 23.67
C GLU A 84 -3.02 16.16 22.18
N ILE A 85 -2.52 15.12 21.50
CA ILE A 85 -2.87 14.82 20.10
C ILE A 85 -4.37 14.60 19.94
N ASP A 86 -4.97 13.85 20.86
CA ASP A 86 -6.42 13.59 20.84
C ASP A 86 -7.22 14.88 21.06
N GLN A 87 -6.84 15.70 22.04
CA GLN A 87 -7.52 16.94 22.38
C GLN A 87 -7.39 18.01 21.30
N LYS A 88 -6.17 18.17 20.73
CA LYS A 88 -5.89 19.19 19.71
C LYS A 88 -6.21 18.72 18.29
N GLN A 89 -6.44 17.41 18.09
CA GLN A 89 -6.64 16.80 16.77
C GLN A 89 -5.47 17.07 15.79
N GLU A 90 -4.27 17.21 16.33
CA GLU A 90 -3.07 17.55 15.58
C GLU A 90 -1.88 16.74 16.14
N ILE A 91 -1.06 16.17 15.23
CA ILE A 91 0.21 15.53 15.59
C ILE A 91 1.31 16.57 15.47
N PRO A 92 1.99 16.96 16.57
CA PRO A 92 3.05 17.95 16.53
C PRO A 92 4.21 17.54 15.62
N GLU A 93 4.82 18.51 14.95
CA GLU A 93 5.94 18.28 14.03
C GLU A 93 7.11 17.53 14.70
N TRP A 94 7.41 17.83 15.95
CA TRP A 94 8.48 17.17 16.68
C TRP A 94 8.22 15.66 16.88
N VAL A 95 6.95 15.22 16.97
CA VAL A 95 6.56 13.80 17.02
C VAL A 95 6.91 13.13 15.70
N VAL A 96 6.57 13.77 14.58
CA VAL A 96 6.90 13.25 13.24
C VAL A 96 8.42 13.15 13.08
N LYS A 97 9.14 14.21 13.47
CA LYS A 97 10.61 14.21 13.45
C LYS A 97 11.19 13.09 14.31
N ARG A 98 10.69 12.90 15.52
CA ARG A 98 11.14 11.82 16.42
C ARG A 98 10.94 10.43 15.80
N LEU A 99 9.82 10.20 15.14
CA LEU A 99 9.54 8.95 14.43
C LEU A 99 10.48 8.70 13.24
N PHE A 100 10.91 9.76 12.53
CA PHE A 100 11.96 9.67 11.52
C PHE A 100 13.31 9.34 12.16
N ASP A 101 13.70 10.06 13.20
CA ASP A 101 14.98 9.88 13.90
C ASP A 101 15.14 8.44 14.43
N MET A 102 14.05 7.82 14.90
CA MET A 102 14.00 6.41 15.31
C MET A 102 13.94 5.42 14.14
N GLY A 103 13.81 5.88 12.91
CA GLY A 103 13.66 5.05 11.71
C GLY A 103 12.28 4.40 11.54
N VAL A 104 11.30 4.74 12.38
CA VAL A 104 9.92 4.19 12.32
C VAL A 104 9.28 4.52 10.98
N LEU A 105 9.43 5.76 10.49
CA LEU A 105 8.87 6.19 9.21
C LEU A 105 9.63 5.66 7.99
N GLY A 106 10.84 5.10 8.16
CA GLY A 106 11.62 4.44 7.10
C GLY A 106 11.64 2.91 7.19
N MET A 107 10.87 2.29 8.11
CA MET A 107 11.10 0.89 8.47
C MET A 107 10.91 -0.11 7.33
N THR A 108 9.99 0.13 6.38
CA THR A 108 9.75 -0.78 5.25
C THR A 108 10.59 -0.44 4.02
N ILE A 109 11.21 0.73 3.97
CA ILE A 109 12.10 1.14 2.89
C ILE A 109 13.40 0.32 3.00
N THR A 110 13.95 -0.08 1.86
CA THR A 110 15.16 -0.91 1.82
C THR A 110 16.37 -0.20 2.43
N LYS A 111 17.34 -0.98 2.92
CA LYS A 111 18.56 -0.44 3.54
C LYS A 111 19.38 0.41 2.56
N GLU A 112 19.42 0.04 1.29
CA GLU A 112 20.11 0.79 0.23
C GLU A 112 19.56 2.21 0.04
N HIS A 113 18.27 2.42 0.34
CA HIS A 113 17.61 3.72 0.31
C HIS A 113 17.50 4.38 1.70
N GLY A 114 18.27 3.88 2.67
CA GLY A 114 18.38 4.47 4.01
C GLY A 114 17.26 4.09 4.99
N GLY A 115 16.41 3.12 4.65
CA GLY A 115 15.42 2.54 5.53
C GLY A 115 15.94 1.35 6.36
N LEU A 116 15.06 0.73 7.15
CA LEU A 116 15.41 -0.42 7.97
C LEU A 116 15.29 -1.77 7.24
N GLY A 117 14.60 -1.80 6.11
CA GLY A 117 14.37 -3.01 5.31
C GLY A 117 13.56 -4.07 6.06
N PHE A 118 12.61 -3.66 6.90
CA PHE A 118 11.76 -4.58 7.64
C PHE A 118 10.67 -5.18 6.75
N GLY A 119 10.41 -6.47 6.96
CA GLY A 119 9.28 -7.16 6.40
C GLY A 119 7.96 -6.84 7.12
N ILE A 120 6.88 -7.43 6.61
CA ILE A 120 5.51 -7.15 7.08
C ILE A 120 5.30 -7.53 8.56
N THR A 121 5.98 -8.55 9.06
CA THR A 121 5.85 -8.98 10.46
C THR A 121 6.42 -7.93 11.40
N SER A 122 7.63 -7.43 11.15
CA SER A 122 8.25 -6.34 11.94
C SER A 122 7.40 -5.06 11.87
N TYR A 123 6.96 -4.70 10.67
CA TYR A 123 6.07 -3.55 10.46
C TYR A 123 4.81 -3.63 11.33
N ASN A 124 4.10 -4.75 11.31
CA ASN A 124 2.88 -4.92 12.10
C ASN A 124 3.15 -4.94 13.63
N ARG A 125 4.29 -5.46 14.06
CA ARG A 125 4.70 -5.41 15.47
C ARG A 125 4.90 -3.98 15.96
N VAL A 126 5.54 -3.13 15.15
CA VAL A 126 5.74 -1.71 15.44
C VAL A 126 4.40 -0.96 15.44
N LEU A 127 3.57 -1.13 14.41
CA LEU A 127 2.25 -0.51 14.36
C LEU A 127 1.35 -0.90 15.54
N ARG A 128 1.35 -2.18 15.91
CA ARG A 128 0.60 -2.65 17.09
C ARG A 128 1.04 -1.94 18.36
N ARG A 129 2.33 -1.64 18.49
CA ARG A 129 2.87 -0.96 19.67
C ARG A 129 2.42 0.50 19.72
N ILE A 130 2.53 1.21 18.60
CA ILE A 130 2.07 2.61 18.48
C ILE A 130 0.55 2.70 18.67
N GLY A 131 -0.22 1.84 18.03
CA GLY A 131 -1.70 1.86 18.08
C GLY A 131 -2.29 1.61 19.47
N ARG A 132 -1.55 0.97 20.37
CA ARG A 132 -1.95 0.84 21.79
C ARG A 132 -1.87 2.15 22.56
N THR A 133 -1.06 3.09 22.10
CA THR A 133 -0.82 4.38 22.74
C THR A 133 -1.59 5.49 22.06
N CYS A 134 -1.51 5.55 20.73
CA CYS A 134 -2.15 6.59 19.91
C CYS A 134 -2.56 6.06 18.53
N GLY A 135 -3.87 5.98 18.29
CA GLY A 135 -4.42 5.56 17.01
C GLY A 135 -4.06 6.50 15.87
N SER A 136 -4.11 7.81 16.09
CA SER A 136 -3.78 8.85 15.10
C SER A 136 -2.34 8.73 14.62
N THR A 137 -1.39 8.55 15.55
CA THR A 137 0.03 8.34 15.20
C THR A 137 0.23 7.02 14.44
N ALA A 138 -0.47 5.95 14.83
CA ALA A 138 -0.40 4.68 14.09
C ALA A 138 -0.92 4.83 12.65
N VAL A 139 -2.01 5.59 12.45
CA VAL A 139 -2.55 5.87 11.11
C VAL A 139 -1.58 6.70 10.28
N LEU A 140 -0.93 7.73 10.85
CA LEU A 140 0.10 8.51 10.15
C LEU A 140 1.23 7.60 9.67
N VAL A 141 1.79 6.77 10.57
CA VAL A 141 2.88 5.83 10.24
C VAL A 141 2.42 4.83 9.18
N SER A 142 1.22 4.28 9.32
CA SER A 142 0.67 3.32 8.36
C SER A 142 0.46 3.94 6.99
N ALA A 143 -0.18 5.09 6.89
CA ALA A 143 -0.46 5.76 5.61
C ALA A 143 0.84 6.09 4.87
N HIS A 144 1.85 6.59 5.57
CA HIS A 144 3.15 6.86 4.97
C HIS A 144 3.81 5.58 4.43
N GLN A 145 3.86 4.51 5.22
CA GLN A 145 4.57 3.27 4.88
C GLN A 145 3.82 2.38 3.88
N SER A 146 2.50 2.18 4.09
CA SER A 146 1.75 1.14 3.36
C SER A 146 1.19 1.61 2.02
N ILE A 147 0.87 2.90 1.87
CA ILE A 147 0.31 3.45 0.64
C ILE A 147 1.18 4.55 0.05
N GLY A 148 1.74 5.46 0.85
CA GLY A 148 2.62 6.50 0.37
C GLY A 148 3.92 5.98 -0.23
N CYS A 149 4.74 5.30 0.58
CA CYS A 149 6.02 4.73 0.12
C CYS A 149 5.83 3.55 -0.82
N LYS A 150 4.83 2.71 -0.57
CA LYS A 150 4.65 1.43 -1.28
C LYS A 150 4.41 1.62 -2.77
N ALA A 151 3.66 2.65 -3.16
CA ALA A 151 3.42 2.96 -4.56
C ALA A 151 4.73 3.19 -5.32
N LEU A 152 5.63 4.00 -4.75
CA LEU A 152 6.95 4.25 -5.34
C LEU A 152 7.84 3.00 -5.33
N MET A 153 7.83 2.23 -4.23
CA MET A 153 8.62 1.00 -4.12
C MET A 153 8.23 -0.05 -5.16
N LEU A 154 6.94 -0.16 -5.48
CA LEU A 154 6.42 -1.18 -6.41
C LEU A 154 6.47 -0.74 -7.88
N PHE A 155 6.22 0.52 -8.17
CA PHE A 155 5.98 1.02 -9.52
C PHE A 155 6.97 2.09 -9.98
N GLY A 156 7.75 2.66 -9.07
CA GLY A 156 8.79 3.62 -9.43
C GLY A 156 9.92 2.96 -10.23
N ASN A 157 10.49 3.71 -11.19
CA ASN A 157 11.74 3.32 -11.81
C ASN A 157 12.93 3.56 -10.85
N GLU A 158 14.13 3.08 -11.20
CA GLU A 158 15.30 3.16 -10.31
C GLU A 158 15.71 4.60 -10.01
N GLU A 159 15.61 5.51 -11.00
CA GLU A 159 15.88 6.94 -10.79
C GLU A 159 14.90 7.56 -9.77
N GLN A 160 13.61 7.29 -9.91
CA GLN A 160 12.60 7.76 -8.97
C GLN A 160 12.82 7.20 -7.57
N LYS A 161 13.13 5.91 -7.45
CA LYS A 161 13.43 5.27 -6.16
C LYS A 161 14.65 5.88 -5.51
N ALA A 162 15.75 6.01 -6.25
CA ALA A 162 17.00 6.61 -5.76
C ALA A 162 16.82 8.08 -5.32
N ARG A 163 15.96 8.82 -6.02
CA ARG A 163 15.70 10.24 -5.73
C ARG A 163 14.80 10.44 -4.50
N PHE A 164 13.74 9.65 -4.36
CA PHE A 164 12.69 9.95 -3.39
C PHE A 164 12.68 9.04 -2.15
N LEU A 165 13.02 7.74 -2.27
CA LEU A 165 12.98 6.84 -1.12
C LEU A 165 13.90 7.26 0.04
N PRO A 166 15.14 7.75 -0.20
CA PRO A 166 15.99 8.22 0.90
C PRO A 166 15.37 9.37 1.70
N ARG A 167 14.66 10.27 1.04
CA ARG A 167 13.93 11.35 1.71
C ARG A 167 12.73 10.83 2.48
N MET A 168 11.96 9.93 1.86
CA MET A 168 10.82 9.27 2.52
C MET A 168 11.24 8.42 3.73
N ALA A 169 12.48 7.95 3.78
CA ALA A 169 13.01 7.23 4.92
C ALA A 169 13.42 8.14 6.09
N LYS A 170 13.70 9.44 5.85
CA LYS A 170 14.39 10.31 6.81
C LYS A 170 13.68 11.60 7.19
N ASP A 171 13.03 12.26 6.25
CA ASP A 171 12.54 13.63 6.46
C ASP A 171 11.27 14.02 5.68
N ALA A 172 10.83 13.22 4.73
CA ALA A 172 9.72 13.57 3.86
C ALA A 172 8.52 12.63 4.05
N LEU A 173 7.47 13.10 4.68
CA LEU A 173 6.20 12.37 4.69
C LEU A 173 5.61 12.27 3.29
N SER A 174 4.89 11.20 3.05
CA SER A 174 4.13 10.99 1.83
C SER A 174 2.65 10.80 2.10
N ALA A 175 1.83 11.34 1.22
CA ALA A 175 0.39 11.16 1.19
C ALA A 175 -0.04 10.41 -0.07
N PHE A 176 -1.18 9.73 0.04
CA PHE A 176 -1.82 9.01 -1.06
C PHE A 176 -3.18 9.65 -1.38
N CYS A 177 -3.35 10.09 -2.62
CA CYS A 177 -4.50 10.83 -3.08
C CYS A 177 -5.32 10.00 -4.07
N LEU A 178 -6.31 9.26 -3.57
CA LEU A 178 -7.23 8.43 -4.37
C LEU A 178 -8.64 9.02 -4.38
N SER A 179 -9.25 9.18 -3.18
CA SER A 179 -10.64 9.58 -3.03
C SER A 179 -10.92 10.98 -3.58
N GLU A 180 -12.10 11.15 -4.16
CA GLU A 180 -12.60 12.40 -4.74
C GLU A 180 -13.96 12.74 -4.15
N PRO A 181 -14.51 13.95 -4.36
CA PRO A 181 -15.84 14.30 -3.87
C PRO A 181 -16.92 13.29 -4.23
N ASN A 182 -16.90 12.78 -5.45
CA ASN A 182 -17.89 11.85 -5.99
C ASN A 182 -17.40 10.39 -6.04
N VAL A 183 -16.16 10.12 -5.62
CA VAL A 183 -15.49 8.82 -5.81
C VAL A 183 -14.89 8.31 -4.50
N GLY A 184 -15.52 7.30 -3.94
CA GLY A 184 -15.05 6.57 -2.76
C GLY A 184 -14.74 5.11 -3.11
N CYS A 185 -15.72 4.23 -2.92
CA CYS A 185 -15.55 2.78 -3.18
C CYS A 185 -15.34 2.45 -4.66
N ASP A 186 -15.94 3.21 -5.57
CA ASP A 186 -15.68 3.10 -7.01
C ASP A 186 -14.40 3.82 -7.42
N ALA A 187 -13.26 3.27 -7.05
CA ALA A 187 -11.95 3.84 -7.41
C ALA A 187 -11.73 3.91 -8.94
N GLY A 188 -12.42 3.08 -9.71
CA GLY A 188 -12.41 3.12 -11.17
C GLY A 188 -13.13 4.32 -11.75
N GLY A 189 -14.09 4.90 -11.02
CA GLY A 189 -14.88 6.06 -11.42
C GLY A 189 -14.17 7.41 -11.29
N GLN A 190 -12.89 7.46 -10.81
CA GLN A 190 -12.21 8.73 -10.53
C GLN A 190 -12.23 9.72 -11.70
N GLU A 191 -12.37 11.00 -11.36
CA GLU A 191 -12.56 12.12 -12.30
C GLU A 191 -11.27 12.89 -12.56
N THR A 192 -10.30 12.86 -11.62
CA THR A 192 -8.98 13.48 -11.80
C THR A 192 -8.30 12.93 -13.04
N ARG A 193 -7.82 13.83 -13.89
CA ARG A 193 -7.19 13.51 -15.18
C ARG A 193 -5.76 14.02 -15.22
N CYS A 194 -4.92 13.33 -15.99
CA CYS A 194 -3.61 13.83 -16.36
C CYS A 194 -3.46 13.84 -17.88
N ILE A 195 -2.83 14.90 -18.38
CA ILE A 195 -2.55 15.09 -19.80
C ILE A 195 -1.06 15.36 -19.91
N LEU A 196 -0.38 14.65 -20.80
CA LEU A 196 1.01 14.94 -21.11
C LEU A 196 1.09 16.31 -21.79
N SER A 197 2.03 17.15 -21.35
CA SER A 197 2.28 18.45 -21.96
C SER A 197 2.72 18.31 -23.42
N ASP A 198 2.50 19.35 -24.23
CA ASP A 198 2.88 19.34 -25.67
C ASP A 198 4.37 19.07 -25.88
N CYS A 199 5.21 19.52 -24.94
CA CYS A 199 6.66 19.25 -24.98
C CYS A 199 7.07 17.87 -24.45
N GLY A 200 6.12 17.06 -23.93
CA GLY A 200 6.36 15.71 -23.43
C GLY A 200 7.16 15.61 -22.13
N SER A 201 7.48 16.72 -21.47
CA SER A 201 8.39 16.74 -20.31
C SER A 201 7.68 16.70 -18.94
N PHE A 202 6.38 16.95 -18.86
CA PHE A 202 5.60 16.91 -17.63
C PHE A 202 4.13 16.58 -17.88
N TYR A 203 3.41 16.21 -16.83
CA TYR A 203 1.98 15.99 -16.86
C TYR A 203 1.23 17.17 -16.23
N ILE A 204 0.12 17.56 -16.84
CA ILE A 204 -0.83 18.53 -16.30
C ILE A 204 -1.90 17.72 -15.58
N LEU A 205 -1.99 17.88 -14.25
CA LEU A 205 -3.01 17.25 -13.42
C LEU A 205 -4.20 18.21 -13.24
N ASN A 206 -5.43 17.68 -13.38
CA ASN A 206 -6.66 18.42 -13.20
C ASN A 206 -7.70 17.60 -12.47
N GLY A 207 -8.16 18.06 -11.31
CA GLY A 207 -9.12 17.37 -10.46
C GLY A 207 -9.02 17.78 -9.00
N GLU A 208 -9.84 17.15 -8.17
CA GLU A 208 -9.91 17.39 -6.72
C GLU A 208 -9.80 16.06 -5.97
N LYS A 209 -8.95 16.01 -4.95
CA LYS A 209 -8.80 14.85 -4.06
C LYS A 209 -9.24 15.20 -2.65
N LYS A 210 -9.84 14.22 -1.94
CA LYS A 210 -10.27 14.35 -0.54
C LYS A 210 -9.65 13.29 0.34
N TRP A 211 -9.58 13.58 1.63
CA TRP A 211 -9.20 12.64 2.68
C TRP A 211 -7.78 12.09 2.54
N ALA A 212 -6.86 12.90 2.00
CA ALA A 212 -5.45 12.53 1.94
C ALA A 212 -4.84 12.62 3.34
N THR A 213 -4.66 11.49 4.01
CA THR A 213 -3.99 11.42 5.31
C THR A 213 -2.63 12.10 5.22
N SER A 214 -2.34 12.97 6.19
CA SER A 214 -1.11 13.79 6.24
C SER A 214 -0.94 14.78 5.06
N GLY A 215 -1.99 15.06 4.27
CA GLY A 215 -1.90 15.92 3.10
C GLY A 215 -1.36 17.33 3.37
N ALA A 216 -1.67 17.92 4.53
CA ALA A 216 -1.20 19.26 4.89
C ALA A 216 0.31 19.32 5.25
N ILE A 217 0.91 18.19 5.63
CA ILE A 217 2.29 18.10 6.13
C ILE A 217 3.20 17.22 5.27
N SER A 218 2.66 16.64 4.20
CA SER A 218 3.44 15.77 3.31
C SER A 218 4.23 16.57 2.28
N ALA A 219 5.46 16.12 2.02
CA ALA A 219 6.30 16.66 0.97
C ALA A 219 6.17 15.93 -0.37
N LEU A 220 5.63 14.70 -0.35
CA LEU A 220 5.46 13.84 -1.53
C LEU A 220 4.02 13.33 -1.61
N PHE A 221 3.49 13.30 -2.82
CA PHE A 221 2.12 12.86 -3.07
C PHE A 221 2.09 11.81 -4.17
N THR A 222 1.46 10.67 -3.87
CA THR A 222 1.06 9.71 -4.89
C THR A 222 -0.37 10.06 -5.31
N VAL A 223 -0.53 10.62 -6.51
CA VAL A 223 -1.83 11.08 -7.02
C VAL A 223 -2.34 10.11 -8.07
N MET A 224 -3.47 9.50 -7.81
CA MET A 224 -4.16 8.65 -8.80
C MET A 224 -4.93 9.53 -9.78
N ALA A 225 -4.65 9.36 -11.08
CA ALA A 225 -5.29 10.13 -12.14
C ALA A 225 -5.52 9.26 -13.38
N LYS A 226 -6.56 9.57 -14.15
CA LYS A 226 -6.83 8.92 -15.45
C LYS A 226 -6.07 9.64 -16.55
N GLN A 227 -5.39 8.86 -17.38
CA GLN A 227 -4.82 9.32 -18.65
C GLN A 227 -5.61 8.71 -19.81
N LYS A 228 -6.01 9.54 -20.77
CA LYS A 228 -6.56 9.02 -22.03
C LYS A 228 -5.42 8.43 -22.85
N ILE A 229 -5.46 7.14 -23.06
CA ILE A 229 -4.52 6.42 -23.93
C ILE A 229 -5.30 5.98 -25.16
N THR A 230 -4.79 6.32 -26.34
CA THR A 230 -5.32 5.78 -27.61
C THR A 230 -4.66 4.43 -27.84
N ASP A 231 -5.43 3.37 -27.90
CA ASP A 231 -4.92 2.05 -28.24
C ASP A 231 -4.38 2.08 -29.71
N PRO A 232 -3.09 1.83 -29.90
CA PRO A 232 -2.48 1.88 -31.23
C PRO A 232 -3.07 0.84 -32.21
N LYS A 233 -3.75 -0.20 -31.71
CA LYS A 233 -4.34 -1.24 -32.54
C LYS A 233 -5.80 -0.93 -32.98
N THR A 234 -6.54 -0.24 -32.11
CA THR A 234 -7.98 0.01 -32.36
C THR A 234 -8.29 1.48 -32.61
N GLY A 235 -7.35 2.39 -32.37
CA GLY A 235 -7.55 3.84 -32.53
C GLY A 235 -8.54 4.45 -31.52
N LYS A 236 -8.97 3.67 -30.52
CA LYS A 236 -9.94 4.09 -29.48
C LYS A 236 -9.28 4.39 -28.15
#